data_bcc4fc6a1d263b4776f90bf8c1d7d98c
#
_entry.id   bcc4fc6a1d263b4776f90bf8c1d7d98c
#
_cell.length_a   1.000
_cell.length_b   1.000
_cell.length_c   1.000
_cell.angle_alpha   90.00
_cell.angle_beta   90.00
_cell.angle_gamma   90.00
#
_symmetry.space_group_name_H-M   'P 1'
#
loop_
_entity.id
_entity.type
_entity.pdbx_description
1 polymer ?
#
loop_
_entity_poly.entity_id
_entity_poly.type
_entity_poly.pdbx_seq_one_letter_code
_entity_poly.pdbx_strand_id
1 'polypeptide(L)'
;MPNQPTPVPPDDLSRNLTVARPDRDQSLPHIGLVGDTYTILVTGEDTAGKYTLIDMHVPPGGGPPPHRHDFEEMFTVLDGEVQVTFRGETLIARAGETINVPANAPHAFTNAADTPSRLLCLCAPSGQEEFFTLVGQPVATRTEAPPPLDAGARAAFIAKSKALTPEYNTELLRPPGAK
;
A
#
# COMPACT_ATOMS: atom_id res chain seq x y z
N MET A 1 40.75 6.18 -3.89
CA MET A 1 40.76 5.13 -4.93
C MET A 1 39.41 5.20 -5.61
N PRO A 2 39.29 5.35 -6.93
CA PRO A 2 38.00 5.26 -7.60
C PRO A 2 37.47 3.84 -7.42
N ASN A 3 36.23 3.73 -6.96
CA ASN A 3 35.50 2.46 -6.85
C ASN A 3 35.53 1.78 -8.22
N GLN A 4 36.16 0.62 -8.32
CA GLN A 4 36.01 -0.19 -9.53
C GLN A 4 34.54 -0.63 -9.64
N PRO A 5 33.92 -0.50 -10.81
CA PRO A 5 32.56 -0.93 -10.98
C PRO A 5 32.46 -2.45 -10.71
N THR A 6 31.54 -2.81 -9.80
CA THR A 6 31.24 -4.23 -9.56
C THR A 6 30.59 -4.78 -10.83
N PRO A 7 31.07 -5.90 -11.40
CA PRO A 7 30.44 -6.50 -12.57
C PRO A 7 28.98 -6.84 -12.31
N VAL A 8 28.13 -6.67 -13.33
CA VAL A 8 26.72 -7.14 -13.25
C VAL A 8 26.75 -8.67 -13.07
N PRO A 9 26.06 -9.23 -12.06
CA PRO A 9 25.97 -10.66 -11.87
C PRO A 9 25.37 -11.36 -13.10
N PRO A 10 25.65 -12.66 -13.32
CA PRO A 10 24.99 -13.43 -14.36
C PRO A 10 23.47 -13.50 -14.09
N ASP A 11 22.71 -13.82 -15.16
CA ASP A 11 21.28 -14.03 -15.07
C ASP A 11 20.91 -15.14 -14.09
N ASP A 12 19.86 -14.92 -13.30
CA ASP A 12 19.27 -15.92 -12.40
C ASP A 12 18.06 -16.59 -13.09
N LEU A 13 18.31 -17.73 -13.72
CA LEU A 13 17.31 -18.47 -14.46
C LEU A 13 16.21 -19.10 -13.58
N SER A 14 16.32 -19.03 -12.26
CA SER A 14 15.26 -19.44 -11.35
C SER A 14 14.12 -18.40 -11.24
N ARG A 15 14.35 -17.16 -11.67
CA ARG A 15 13.39 -16.08 -11.64
C ARG A 15 12.65 -15.93 -12.97
N ASN A 16 11.37 -15.66 -12.90
CA ASN A 16 10.50 -15.52 -14.07
C ASN A 16 10.08 -14.07 -14.28
N LEU A 17 9.62 -13.77 -15.50
CA LEU A 17 8.96 -12.52 -15.81
C LEU A 17 7.55 -12.52 -15.18
N THR A 18 7.26 -11.55 -14.33
CA THR A 18 5.91 -11.32 -13.80
C THR A 18 5.17 -10.32 -14.69
N VAL A 19 3.94 -10.65 -15.08
CA VAL A 19 3.04 -9.78 -15.86
C VAL A 19 1.69 -9.74 -15.18
N ALA A 20 1.43 -8.69 -14.40
CA ALA A 20 0.13 -8.47 -13.76
C ALA A 20 -0.85 -7.75 -14.69
N ARG A 21 -2.12 -8.20 -14.71
CA ARG A 21 -3.23 -7.61 -15.49
C ARG A 21 -4.45 -7.43 -14.57
N PRO A 22 -4.47 -6.39 -13.72
CA PRO A 22 -5.43 -6.26 -12.62
C PRO A 22 -6.91 -6.27 -13.04
N ASP A 23 -7.21 -5.84 -14.27
CA ASP A 23 -8.59 -5.82 -14.79
C ASP A 23 -9.00 -7.12 -15.53
N ARG A 24 -8.09 -8.10 -15.65
CA ARG A 24 -8.32 -9.32 -16.46
C ARG A 24 -7.89 -10.61 -15.75
N ASP A 25 -6.95 -10.52 -14.85
CA ASP A 25 -6.36 -11.68 -14.16
C ASP A 25 -7.02 -11.84 -12.78
N GLN A 26 -7.98 -12.74 -12.70
CA GLN A 26 -8.70 -13.04 -11.48
C GLN A 26 -7.87 -13.86 -10.45
N SER A 27 -6.67 -14.29 -10.82
CA SER A 27 -5.77 -14.97 -9.88
C SER A 27 -4.97 -14.00 -9.01
N LEU A 28 -4.93 -12.72 -9.37
CA LEU A 28 -4.28 -11.71 -8.55
C LEU A 28 -5.01 -11.54 -7.21
N PRO A 29 -4.30 -11.43 -6.09
CA PRO A 29 -4.93 -11.17 -4.80
C PRO A 29 -5.57 -9.78 -4.79
N HIS A 30 -6.89 -9.73 -4.61
CA HIS A 30 -7.64 -8.51 -4.35
C HIS A 30 -8.05 -8.51 -2.88
N ILE A 31 -7.65 -7.48 -2.14
CA ILE A 31 -7.75 -7.42 -0.68
C ILE A 31 -8.50 -6.16 -0.29
N GLY A 32 -9.67 -6.33 0.31
CA GLY A 32 -10.45 -5.24 0.89
C GLY A 32 -9.91 -4.85 2.27
N LEU A 33 -9.64 -3.56 2.45
CA LEU A 33 -9.09 -2.98 3.67
C LEU A 33 -9.86 -1.73 4.09
N VAL A 34 -10.79 -1.86 5.03
CA VAL A 34 -11.54 -0.73 5.63
C VAL A 34 -12.20 0.19 4.58
N GLY A 35 -12.72 -0.39 3.51
CA GLY A 35 -13.39 0.33 2.42
C GLY A 35 -12.56 0.43 1.15
N ASP A 36 -11.24 0.43 1.23
CA ASP A 36 -10.35 0.40 0.08
C ASP A 36 -10.20 -1.02 -0.47
N THR A 37 -9.72 -1.14 -1.72
CA THR A 37 -9.33 -2.42 -2.31
C THR A 37 -7.94 -2.34 -2.90
N TYR A 38 -7.07 -3.25 -2.45
CA TYR A 38 -5.67 -3.35 -2.86
C TYR A 38 -5.45 -4.63 -3.66
N THR A 39 -4.90 -4.50 -4.86
CA THR A 39 -4.55 -5.62 -5.72
C THR A 39 -3.05 -5.77 -5.76
N ILE A 40 -2.52 -6.91 -5.34
CA ILE A 40 -1.09 -7.18 -5.36
C ILE A 40 -0.68 -7.49 -6.80
N LEU A 41 0.16 -6.64 -7.39
CA LEU A 41 0.64 -6.80 -8.77
C LEU A 41 1.97 -7.55 -8.85
N VAL A 42 2.88 -7.23 -7.93
CA VAL A 42 4.22 -7.82 -7.83
C VAL A 42 4.53 -8.04 -6.36
N THR A 43 4.89 -9.26 -6.02
CA THR A 43 5.19 -9.66 -4.64
C THR A 43 6.68 -9.52 -4.31
N GLY A 44 7.02 -9.64 -3.03
CA GLY A 44 8.41 -9.77 -2.58
C GLY A 44 9.09 -11.02 -3.14
N GLU A 45 8.36 -12.12 -3.34
CA GLU A 45 8.88 -13.32 -3.98
C GLU A 45 9.31 -13.04 -5.43
N ASP A 46 8.49 -12.33 -6.21
CA ASP A 46 8.81 -11.93 -7.59
C ASP A 46 10.07 -11.07 -7.68
N THR A 47 10.38 -10.30 -6.64
CA THR A 47 11.46 -9.30 -6.64
C THR A 47 12.67 -9.69 -5.80
N ALA A 48 12.68 -10.91 -5.23
CA ALA A 48 13.68 -11.35 -4.25
C ALA A 48 13.80 -10.36 -3.06
N GLY A 49 12.65 -9.93 -2.54
CA GLY A 49 12.53 -9.07 -1.37
C GLY A 49 12.79 -7.58 -1.62
N LYS A 50 13.05 -7.17 -2.86
CA LYS A 50 13.47 -5.79 -3.14
C LYS A 50 12.33 -4.78 -3.05
N TYR A 51 11.16 -5.13 -3.53
CA TYR A 51 9.95 -4.29 -3.48
C TYR A 51 8.69 -5.11 -3.70
N THR A 52 7.57 -4.54 -3.35
CA THR A 52 6.23 -4.96 -3.79
C THR A 52 5.56 -3.83 -4.57
N LEU A 53 4.63 -4.17 -5.48
CA LEU A 53 3.83 -3.22 -6.23
C LEU A 53 2.35 -3.55 -6.07
N ILE A 54 1.55 -2.55 -5.71
CA ILE A 54 0.15 -2.68 -5.34
C ILE A 54 -0.69 -1.66 -6.12
N ASP A 55 -1.78 -2.10 -6.73
CA ASP A 55 -2.80 -1.22 -7.33
C ASP A 55 -3.88 -0.97 -6.28
N MET A 56 -4.07 0.28 -5.91
CA MET A 56 -5.01 0.69 -4.86
C MET A 56 -6.23 1.36 -5.49
N HIS A 57 -7.43 0.85 -5.19
CA HIS A 57 -8.69 1.51 -5.43
C HIS A 57 -9.18 2.13 -4.12
N VAL A 58 -9.24 3.46 -4.09
CA VAL A 58 -9.55 4.25 -2.90
C VAL A 58 -10.85 5.01 -3.11
N PRO A 59 -11.98 4.55 -2.56
CA PRO A 59 -13.26 5.24 -2.68
C PRO A 59 -13.26 6.56 -1.90
N PRO A 60 -14.30 7.41 -2.08
CA PRO A 60 -14.47 8.62 -1.28
C PRO A 60 -14.38 8.35 0.23
N GLY A 61 -13.55 9.11 0.93
CA GLY A 61 -13.26 8.93 2.37
C GLY A 61 -12.29 7.80 2.71
N GLY A 62 -11.83 7.02 1.71
CA GLY A 62 -10.83 5.96 1.89
C GLY A 62 -9.42 6.49 2.13
N GLY A 63 -8.54 5.59 2.51
CA GLY A 63 -7.14 5.85 2.83
C GLY A 63 -6.74 5.39 4.24
N PRO A 64 -5.43 5.15 4.47
CA PRO A 64 -4.92 4.68 5.75
C PRO A 64 -4.93 5.78 6.82
N PRO A 65 -5.11 5.40 8.09
CA PRO A 65 -4.92 6.33 9.20
C PRO A 65 -3.46 6.80 9.30
N PRO A 66 -3.16 7.85 10.10
CA PRO A 66 -1.80 8.29 10.33
C PRO A 66 -0.90 7.15 10.83
N HIS A 67 0.25 6.95 10.16
CA HIS A 67 1.22 5.90 10.47
C HIS A 67 2.62 6.31 10.01
N ARG A 68 3.60 5.46 10.34
CA ARG A 68 4.95 5.49 9.80
C ARG A 68 5.51 4.07 9.72
N HIS A 69 6.49 3.86 8.88
CA HIS A 69 7.18 2.58 8.69
C HIS A 69 8.65 2.80 8.31
N ASP A 70 9.49 1.79 8.42
CA ASP A 70 10.94 1.90 8.19
C ASP A 70 11.38 1.60 6.74
N PHE A 71 10.44 1.48 5.81
CA PHE A 71 10.70 1.28 4.39
C PHE A 71 10.30 2.52 3.56
N GLU A 72 10.86 2.64 2.36
CA GLU A 72 10.44 3.65 1.39
C GLU A 72 9.09 3.28 0.79
N GLU A 73 8.19 4.24 0.68
CA GLU A 73 6.88 4.05 0.06
C GLU A 73 6.64 5.14 -0.99
N MET A 74 6.21 4.73 -2.18
CA MET A 74 5.96 5.65 -3.27
C MET A 74 4.56 5.44 -3.83
N PHE A 75 3.80 6.52 -3.97
CA PHE A 75 2.49 6.51 -4.61
C PHE A 75 2.53 7.27 -5.92
N THR A 76 2.03 6.65 -6.99
CA THR A 76 1.72 7.35 -8.25
C THR A 76 0.21 7.37 -8.42
N VAL A 77 -0.39 8.56 -8.50
CA VAL A 77 -1.81 8.72 -8.75
C VAL A 77 -2.08 8.48 -10.23
N LEU A 78 -2.84 7.42 -10.54
CA LEU A 78 -3.20 7.07 -11.92
C LEU A 78 -4.51 7.73 -12.36
N ASP A 79 -5.45 7.90 -11.42
CA ASP A 79 -6.74 8.51 -11.65
C ASP A 79 -7.28 9.17 -10.37
N GLY A 80 -8.02 10.27 -10.52
CA GLY A 80 -8.54 11.05 -9.38
C GLY A 80 -7.47 11.87 -8.66
N GLU A 81 -7.68 12.07 -7.36
CA GLU A 81 -6.77 12.80 -6.48
C GLU A 81 -6.84 12.28 -5.03
N VAL A 82 -5.78 12.50 -4.27
CA VAL A 82 -5.75 12.22 -2.83
C VAL A 82 -5.15 13.39 -2.05
N GLN A 83 -5.70 13.64 -0.89
CA GLN A 83 -5.14 14.56 0.09
C GLN A 83 -4.11 13.80 0.92
N VAL A 84 -2.84 14.19 0.81
CA VAL A 84 -1.72 13.59 1.54
C VAL A 84 -1.36 14.47 2.72
N THR A 85 -1.24 13.87 3.90
CA THR A 85 -0.70 14.53 5.09
C THR A 85 0.70 13.97 5.36
N PHE A 86 1.70 14.83 5.34
CA PHE A 86 3.10 14.47 5.56
C PHE A 86 3.69 15.37 6.66
N ARG A 87 4.12 14.77 7.77
CA ARG A 87 4.66 15.49 8.95
C ARG A 87 3.76 16.62 9.48
N GLY A 88 2.44 16.45 9.31
CA GLY A 88 1.43 17.43 9.72
C GLY A 88 1.05 18.47 8.67
N GLU A 89 1.77 18.57 7.57
CA GLU A 89 1.42 19.41 6.42
C GLU A 89 0.58 18.62 5.42
N THR A 90 -0.34 19.31 4.73
CA THR A 90 -1.27 18.70 3.80
C THR A 90 -1.04 19.22 2.39
N LEU A 91 -1.04 18.33 1.41
CA LEU A 91 -1.02 18.64 -0.02
C LEU A 91 -2.05 17.76 -0.76
N ILE A 92 -2.45 18.17 -1.95
CA ILE A 92 -3.27 17.36 -2.85
C ILE A 92 -2.39 16.85 -3.99
N ALA A 93 -2.38 15.53 -4.16
CA ALA A 93 -1.74 14.88 -5.29
C ALA A 93 -2.79 14.41 -6.29
N ARG A 94 -2.55 14.69 -7.57
CA ARG A 94 -3.48 14.45 -8.68
C ARG A 94 -2.94 13.43 -9.66
N ALA A 95 -3.81 12.94 -10.52
CA ALA A 95 -3.45 12.04 -11.61
C ALA A 95 -2.21 12.52 -12.38
N GLY A 96 -1.24 11.62 -12.57
CA GLY A 96 0.08 11.89 -13.16
C GLY A 96 1.16 12.33 -12.17
N GLU A 97 0.82 12.60 -10.91
CA GLU A 97 1.80 12.98 -9.88
C GLU A 97 2.28 11.76 -9.08
N THR A 98 3.53 11.82 -8.65
CA THR A 98 4.18 10.80 -7.82
C THR A 98 4.68 11.42 -6.52
N ILE A 99 4.42 10.73 -5.41
CA ILE A 99 4.84 11.10 -4.07
C ILE A 99 5.76 10.01 -3.56
N ASN A 100 6.95 10.38 -3.05
CA ASN A 100 7.79 9.45 -2.30
C ASN A 100 7.74 9.82 -0.82
N VAL A 101 7.36 8.86 0.00
CA VAL A 101 7.37 8.97 1.46
C VAL A 101 8.64 8.30 1.96
N PRO A 102 9.61 9.06 2.50
CA PRO A 102 10.82 8.48 3.04
C PRO A 102 10.55 7.65 4.28
N ALA A 103 11.35 6.63 4.49
CA ALA A 103 11.30 5.77 5.67
C ALA A 103 11.20 6.58 6.98
N ASN A 104 10.43 6.08 7.92
CA ASN A 104 10.16 6.64 9.26
C ASN A 104 9.37 7.97 9.30
N ALA A 105 8.96 8.52 8.17
CA ALA A 105 8.21 9.77 8.15
C ALA A 105 6.72 9.55 8.47
N PRO A 106 6.13 10.30 9.45
CA PRO A 106 4.70 10.28 9.69
C PRO A 106 3.91 10.75 8.48
N HIS A 107 2.95 9.94 8.04
CA HIS A 107 2.10 10.27 6.90
C HIS A 107 0.73 9.61 6.97
N ALA A 108 -0.16 10.06 6.13
CA ALA A 108 -1.47 9.49 5.82
C ALA A 108 -1.92 10.02 4.46
N PHE A 109 -2.89 9.38 3.84
CA PHE A 109 -3.65 10.03 2.78
C PHE A 109 -5.15 9.76 2.94
N THR A 110 -5.97 10.57 2.31
CA THR A 110 -7.41 10.40 2.24
C THR A 110 -7.91 10.82 0.88
N ASN A 111 -8.79 10.04 0.27
CA ASN A 111 -9.56 10.50 -0.87
C ASN A 111 -10.68 11.42 -0.37
N ALA A 112 -10.47 12.73 -0.48
CA ALA A 112 -11.43 13.75 -0.09
C ALA A 112 -12.40 14.14 -1.21
N ALA A 113 -12.23 13.58 -2.43
CA ALA A 113 -13.12 13.79 -3.56
C ALA A 113 -14.41 12.96 -3.44
N ASP A 114 -15.36 13.20 -4.31
CA ASP A 114 -16.63 12.46 -4.40
C ASP A 114 -16.58 11.27 -5.38
N THR A 115 -15.44 11.05 -6.03
CA THR A 115 -15.18 9.94 -6.94
C THR A 115 -14.01 9.09 -6.44
N PRO A 116 -13.95 7.80 -6.79
CA PRO A 116 -12.81 6.96 -6.43
C PRO A 116 -11.51 7.45 -7.05
N SER A 117 -10.40 7.22 -6.36
CA SER A 117 -9.04 7.44 -6.87
C SER A 117 -8.33 6.10 -7.07
N ARG A 118 -7.39 6.07 -8.02
CA ARG A 118 -6.54 4.91 -8.29
C ARG A 118 -5.07 5.29 -8.14
N LEU A 119 -4.34 4.52 -7.34
CA LEU A 119 -2.92 4.72 -7.12
C LEU A 119 -2.12 3.44 -7.38
N LEU A 120 -0.87 3.59 -7.83
CA LEU A 120 0.12 2.55 -7.67
C LEU A 120 0.94 2.85 -6.41
N CYS A 121 1.06 1.87 -5.52
CA CYS A 121 1.91 1.93 -4.34
C CYS A 121 3.08 0.96 -4.51
N LEU A 122 4.30 1.46 -4.32
CA LEU A 122 5.52 0.66 -4.29
C LEU A 122 6.14 0.77 -2.90
N CYS A 123 6.38 -0.37 -2.24
CA CYS A 123 7.09 -0.44 -0.96
C CYS A 123 8.44 -1.14 -1.14
N ALA A 124 9.51 -0.55 -0.64
CA ALA A 124 10.87 -1.07 -0.75
C ALA A 124 11.62 -0.95 0.60
N PRO A 125 12.04 -2.10 1.19
CA PRO A 125 11.86 -3.49 0.71
C PRO A 125 10.39 -3.94 0.71
N SER A 126 10.13 -5.15 0.15
CA SER A 126 8.82 -5.80 0.19
C SER A 126 8.43 -6.25 1.59
N GLY A 127 7.16 -6.67 1.76
CA GLY A 127 6.60 -7.21 3.00
C GLY A 127 5.23 -6.62 3.33
N GLN A 128 4.92 -5.43 2.83
CA GLN A 128 3.65 -4.77 3.10
C GLN A 128 2.46 -5.52 2.49
N GLU A 129 2.65 -6.21 1.37
CA GLU A 129 1.64 -7.08 0.76
C GLU A 129 1.23 -8.25 1.66
N GLU A 130 2.18 -8.79 2.43
CA GLU A 130 1.89 -9.86 3.39
C GLU A 130 1.03 -9.34 4.52
N PHE A 131 1.37 -8.18 5.07
CA PHE A 131 0.55 -7.52 6.09
C PHE A 131 -0.88 -7.31 5.61
N PHE A 132 -1.08 -6.76 4.40
CA PHE A 132 -2.41 -6.54 3.85
C PHE A 132 -3.18 -7.85 3.65
N THR A 133 -2.51 -8.90 3.18
CA THR A 133 -3.11 -10.22 3.04
C THR A 133 -3.56 -10.81 4.37
N LEU A 134 -2.79 -10.59 5.43
CA LEU A 134 -3.10 -11.08 6.77
C LEU A 134 -4.27 -10.33 7.40
N VAL A 135 -4.35 -9.01 7.28
CA VAL A 135 -5.37 -8.21 7.99
C VAL A 135 -6.64 -7.96 7.17
N GLY A 136 -6.53 -7.94 5.85
CA GLY A 136 -7.64 -7.63 4.95
C GLY A 136 -8.57 -8.81 4.69
N GLN A 137 -9.57 -8.58 3.84
CA GLN A 137 -10.56 -9.57 3.40
C GLN A 137 -10.43 -9.79 1.89
N PRO A 138 -10.37 -11.04 1.40
CA PRO A 138 -10.42 -11.28 -0.03
C PRO A 138 -11.70 -10.73 -0.65
N VAL A 139 -11.58 -10.06 -1.81
CA VAL A 139 -12.69 -9.61 -2.66
C VAL A 139 -12.49 -10.12 -4.08
N ALA A 140 -13.54 -10.13 -4.90
CA ALA A 140 -13.48 -10.80 -6.20
C ALA A 140 -12.84 -9.95 -7.30
N THR A 141 -12.84 -8.63 -7.16
CA THR A 141 -12.32 -7.73 -8.20
C THR A 141 -11.54 -6.55 -7.60
N ARG A 142 -10.73 -5.92 -8.41
CA ARG A 142 -9.93 -4.73 -8.07
C ARG A 142 -10.73 -3.56 -7.48
N THR A 143 -12.00 -3.44 -7.81
CA THR A 143 -12.87 -2.32 -7.40
C THR A 143 -14.03 -2.74 -6.53
N GLU A 144 -14.11 -4.01 -6.15
CA GLU A 144 -15.14 -4.49 -5.24
C GLU A 144 -14.87 -4.00 -3.82
N ALA A 145 -15.84 -3.30 -3.26
CA ALA A 145 -15.76 -2.86 -1.88
C ALA A 145 -15.82 -4.06 -0.91
N PRO A 146 -14.97 -4.11 0.12
CA PRO A 146 -15.10 -5.14 1.15
C PRO A 146 -16.45 -5.04 1.86
N PRO A 147 -16.98 -6.17 2.35
CA PRO A 147 -18.18 -6.15 3.18
C PRO A 147 -18.01 -5.22 4.39
N PRO A 148 -19.03 -4.45 4.75
CA PRO A 148 -18.96 -3.59 5.92
C PRO A 148 -18.75 -4.41 7.19
N LEU A 149 -17.84 -3.99 8.03
CA LEU A 149 -17.56 -4.62 9.32
C LEU A 149 -18.58 -4.14 10.35
N ASP A 150 -19.24 -5.06 11.06
CA ASP A 150 -19.97 -4.72 12.28
C ASP A 150 -18.99 -4.27 13.39
N ALA A 151 -19.53 -3.80 14.52
CA ALA A 151 -18.71 -3.27 15.62
C ALA A 151 -17.72 -4.31 16.19
N GLY A 152 -18.11 -5.58 16.26
CA GLY A 152 -17.27 -6.66 16.77
C GLY A 152 -16.15 -7.01 15.78
N ALA A 153 -16.49 -7.18 14.51
CA ALA A 153 -15.52 -7.46 13.44
C ALA A 153 -14.53 -6.29 13.27
N ARG A 154 -15.00 -5.04 13.40
CA ARG A 154 -14.14 -3.85 13.37
C ARG A 154 -13.17 -3.82 14.55
N ALA A 155 -13.62 -4.13 15.76
CA ALA A 155 -12.75 -4.20 16.93
C ALA A 155 -11.69 -5.31 16.76
N ALA A 156 -12.08 -6.48 16.26
CA ALA A 156 -11.16 -7.59 15.97
C ALA A 156 -10.13 -7.21 14.89
N PHE A 157 -10.55 -6.56 13.81
CA PHE A 157 -9.66 -6.04 12.77
C PHE A 157 -8.61 -5.06 13.35
N ILE A 158 -9.05 -4.09 14.15
CA ILE A 158 -8.14 -3.11 14.78
C ILE A 158 -7.16 -3.81 15.72
N ALA A 159 -7.62 -4.77 16.52
CA ALA A 159 -6.76 -5.52 17.44
C ALA A 159 -5.71 -6.33 16.68
N LYS A 160 -6.12 -7.03 15.61
CA LYS A 160 -5.22 -7.82 14.75
C LYS A 160 -4.19 -6.92 14.05
N SER A 161 -4.62 -5.82 13.46
CA SER A 161 -3.73 -4.86 12.81
C SER A 161 -2.68 -4.33 13.79
N LYS A 162 -3.11 -3.89 14.98
CA LYS A 162 -2.19 -3.40 16.03
C LYS A 162 -1.19 -4.45 16.52
N ALA A 163 -1.59 -5.72 16.57
CA ALA A 163 -0.70 -6.80 16.98
C ALA A 163 0.36 -7.09 15.92
N LEU A 164 0.02 -6.97 14.63
CA LEU A 164 0.89 -7.30 13.51
C LEU A 164 1.79 -6.14 13.05
N THR A 165 1.35 -4.88 13.20
CA THR A 165 2.13 -3.73 12.70
C THR A 165 3.59 -3.71 13.13
N PRO A 166 4.00 -4.09 14.37
CA PRO A 166 5.41 -4.14 14.73
C PRO A 166 6.23 -5.19 13.97
N GLU A 167 5.61 -6.31 13.60
CA GLU A 167 6.27 -7.38 12.82
C GLU A 167 6.57 -6.95 11.38
N TYR A 168 5.77 -5.97 10.88
CA TYR A 168 5.93 -5.36 9.56
C TYR A 168 6.52 -3.94 9.63
N ASN A 169 7.31 -3.67 10.66
CA ASN A 169 8.04 -2.41 10.85
C ASN A 169 7.16 -1.15 10.69
N THR A 170 5.89 -1.25 11.07
CA THR A 170 4.88 -0.20 10.96
C THR A 170 4.41 0.24 12.34
N GLU A 171 4.16 1.53 12.52
CA GLU A 171 3.58 2.12 13.73
C GLU A 171 2.35 2.95 13.37
N LEU A 172 1.21 2.60 13.96
CA LEU A 172 -0.01 3.41 13.86
C LEU A 172 0.11 4.61 14.82
N LEU A 173 -0.10 5.79 14.30
CA LEU A 173 -0.02 7.03 15.06
C LEU A 173 -1.41 7.50 15.49
N ARG A 174 -1.47 8.27 16.58
CA ARG A 174 -2.73 8.91 16.96
C ARG A 174 -3.04 10.06 16.02
N PRO A 175 -4.30 10.24 15.61
CA PRO A 175 -4.69 11.45 14.87
C PRO A 175 -4.32 12.72 15.65
N PRO A 176 -3.89 13.77 14.97
CA PRO A 176 -3.65 15.07 15.62
C PRO A 176 -4.88 15.52 16.41
N GLY A 177 -4.71 15.82 17.70
CA GLY A 177 -5.80 16.31 18.57
C GLY A 177 -6.67 15.25 19.26
N ALA A 178 -6.44 13.96 19.08
CA ALA A 178 -7.06 12.91 19.89
C ALA A 178 -6.41 12.89 21.29
N LYS A 179 -7.23 13.19 22.32
CA LYS A 179 -6.82 13.09 23.75
C LYS A 179 -6.89 11.65 24.25
#